data_fa58f65dad1efa3228babf059da678d3
#
_entry.id   fa58f65dad1efa3228babf059da678d3
#
_cell.length_a   1.000
_cell.length_b   1.000
_cell.length_c   1.000
_cell.angle_alpha   90.00
_cell.angle_beta   90.00
_cell.angle_gamma   90.00
#
_symmetry.space_group_name_H-M   'P 1'
#
loop_
_entity.id
_entity.type
_entity.pdbx_description
1 polymer ?
#
loop_
_entity_poly.entity_id
_entity_poly.type
_entity_poly.pdbx_seq_one_letter_code
_entity_poly.pdbx_strand_id
1 'polypeptide(L)'
;MKKLLMIFLMLLSPWVVGFLLKYAQQQGSVHCSLENSMTYLYKNGDIHSLNGHLLLNTSLDGRGHGNYTGYISYSETKFNKTVETPVNVSFIYDLMKENNGIYTGEINRVSEEIGNEAKPSIIAHFMGSVFISKERHVTKMYMIDGIKPAWGTPVSPGMVCTK
;
A
#
# COMPACT_ATOMS: atom_id res chain seq x y z
N MET A 1 36.37 40.11 -1.31
CA MET A 1 35.61 39.16 -2.12
C MET A 1 35.75 37.73 -1.62
N LYS A 2 36.94 37.14 -1.45
CA LYS A 2 37.12 35.72 -1.01
C LYS A 2 36.44 35.39 0.34
N LYS A 3 36.49 36.27 1.35
CA LYS A 3 35.85 36.05 2.68
C LYS A 3 34.33 36.04 2.59
N LEU A 4 33.72 36.89 1.76
CA LEU A 4 32.29 36.94 1.55
C LEU A 4 31.77 35.67 0.85
N LEU A 5 32.52 35.16 -0.12
CA LEU A 5 32.23 33.89 -0.81
C LEU A 5 32.23 32.69 0.15
N MET A 6 33.22 32.65 1.07
CA MET A 6 33.31 31.58 2.09
C MET A 6 32.12 31.60 3.05
N ILE A 7 31.69 32.80 3.50
CA ILE A 7 30.54 32.92 4.39
C ILE A 7 29.26 32.48 3.66
N PHE A 8 29.09 32.84 2.39
CA PHE A 8 27.96 32.43 1.58
C PHE A 8 27.89 30.89 1.36
N LEU A 9 29.05 30.25 1.10
CA LEU A 9 29.16 28.80 0.98
C LEU A 9 28.85 28.09 2.30
N MET A 10 29.27 28.62 3.44
CA MET A 10 28.95 28.06 4.75
C MET A 10 27.43 28.17 5.07
N LEU A 11 26.80 29.26 4.68
CA LEU A 11 25.35 29.43 4.88
C LEU A 11 24.50 28.55 3.98
N LEU A 12 24.96 28.24 2.76
CA LEU A 12 24.27 27.36 1.83
C LEU A 12 24.49 25.86 2.10
N SER A 13 25.61 25.50 2.75
CA SER A 13 25.97 24.10 2.97
C SER A 13 24.88 23.27 3.66
N PRO A 14 24.20 23.71 4.75
CA PRO A 14 23.16 22.90 5.39
C PRO A 14 21.94 22.69 4.48
N TRP A 15 21.62 23.66 3.62
CA TRP A 15 20.53 23.51 2.65
C TRP A 15 20.86 22.50 1.55
N VAL A 16 22.08 22.54 1.03
CA VAL A 16 22.56 21.59 0.01
C VAL A 16 22.62 20.18 0.58
N VAL A 17 23.16 20.01 1.79
CA VAL A 17 23.19 18.71 2.48
C VAL A 17 21.78 18.19 2.75
N GLY A 18 20.88 19.03 3.25
CA GLY A 18 19.48 18.66 3.48
C GLY A 18 18.76 18.25 2.20
N PHE A 19 19.01 18.97 1.09
CA PHE A 19 18.44 18.62 -0.21
C PHE A 19 18.98 17.30 -0.75
N LEU A 20 20.30 17.07 -0.66
CA LEU A 20 20.93 15.82 -1.08
C LEU A 20 20.47 14.63 -0.26
N LEU A 21 20.31 14.77 1.06
CA LEU A 21 19.77 13.73 1.93
C LEU A 21 18.31 13.41 1.58
N LYS A 22 17.48 14.43 1.37
CA LYS A 22 16.09 14.25 0.96
C LYS A 22 15.99 13.57 -0.41
N TYR A 23 16.84 13.95 -1.36
CA TYR A 23 16.89 13.35 -2.68
C TYR A 23 17.33 11.88 -2.63
N ALA A 24 18.36 11.57 -1.83
CA ALA A 24 18.80 10.19 -1.62
C ALA A 24 17.72 9.32 -0.94
N GLN A 25 16.98 9.87 0.02
CA GLN A 25 15.83 9.17 0.63
C GLN A 25 14.69 8.92 -0.37
N GLN A 26 14.42 9.86 -1.27
CA GLN A 26 13.39 9.67 -2.30
C GLN A 26 13.76 8.63 -3.35
N GLN A 27 15.03 8.50 -3.71
CA GLN A 27 15.47 7.49 -4.68
C GLN A 27 15.39 6.06 -4.14
N GLY A 28 15.27 5.88 -2.85
CA GLY A 28 15.22 4.57 -2.21
C GLY A 28 13.82 4.09 -1.82
N SER A 29 12.76 4.90 -2.01
CA SER A 29 11.40 4.48 -1.71
C SER A 29 10.78 3.71 -2.87
N VAL A 30 10.08 2.63 -2.56
CA VAL A 30 9.27 1.88 -3.52
C VAL A 30 7.85 2.43 -3.49
N HIS A 31 7.43 2.98 -4.61
CA HIS A 31 6.06 3.42 -4.82
C HIS A 31 5.33 2.36 -5.65
N CYS A 32 4.17 1.96 -5.19
CA CYS A 32 3.36 0.96 -5.86
C CYS A 32 1.92 1.48 -5.95
N SER A 33 1.41 1.58 -7.16
CA SER A 33 0.02 1.88 -7.44
C SER A 33 -0.60 0.69 -8.17
N LEU A 34 -1.72 0.20 -7.71
CA LEU A 34 -2.42 -0.91 -8.36
C LEU A 34 -3.94 -0.74 -8.26
N GLU A 35 -4.60 -1.16 -9.31
CA GLU A 35 -6.03 -1.41 -9.28
C GLU A 35 -6.28 -2.80 -8.71
N ASN A 36 -7.21 -2.88 -7.77
CA ASN A 36 -7.60 -4.11 -7.12
C ASN A 36 -9.08 -4.37 -7.36
N SER A 37 -9.39 -5.57 -7.82
CA SER A 37 -10.75 -6.05 -7.97
C SER A 37 -10.84 -7.46 -7.42
N MET A 38 -11.70 -7.66 -6.42
CA MET A 38 -11.99 -8.96 -5.82
C MET A 38 -13.48 -9.21 -5.87
N THR A 39 -13.87 -10.40 -6.29
CA THR A 39 -15.29 -10.77 -6.42
C THR A 39 -15.53 -12.11 -5.76
N TYR A 40 -16.53 -12.16 -4.90
CA TYR A 40 -17.03 -13.37 -4.27
C TYR A 40 -18.42 -13.70 -4.83
N LEU A 41 -18.56 -14.92 -5.34
CA LEU A 41 -19.83 -15.46 -5.79
C LEU A 41 -20.36 -16.46 -4.76
N TYR A 42 -21.51 -16.17 -4.22
CA TYR A 42 -22.17 -17.02 -3.22
C TYR A 42 -23.07 -18.06 -3.87
N LYS A 43 -23.32 -19.17 -3.17
CA LYS A 43 -24.16 -20.28 -3.65
C LYS A 43 -25.62 -19.88 -3.96
N ASN A 44 -26.11 -18.82 -3.30
CA ASN A 44 -27.43 -18.25 -3.53
C ASN A 44 -27.51 -17.32 -4.76
N GLY A 45 -26.40 -17.14 -5.46
CA GLY A 45 -26.28 -16.26 -6.61
C GLY A 45 -25.91 -14.82 -6.29
N ASP A 46 -25.78 -14.45 -5.01
CA ASP A 46 -25.35 -13.12 -4.63
C ASP A 46 -23.89 -12.89 -5.00
N ILE A 47 -23.59 -11.68 -5.44
CA ILE A 47 -22.25 -11.25 -5.85
C ILE A 47 -21.81 -10.10 -4.97
N HIS A 48 -20.69 -10.28 -4.29
CA HIS A 48 -20.07 -9.22 -3.54
C HIS A 48 -18.70 -8.90 -4.16
N SER A 49 -18.45 -7.65 -4.46
CA SER A 49 -17.16 -7.24 -5.04
C SER A 49 -16.57 -6.04 -4.34
N LEU A 50 -15.25 -6.02 -4.25
CA LEU A 50 -14.44 -4.87 -3.85
C LEU A 50 -13.67 -4.40 -5.06
N ASN A 51 -13.83 -3.15 -5.43
CA ASN A 51 -13.10 -2.52 -6.53
C ASN A 51 -12.49 -1.23 -6.05
N GLY A 52 -11.23 -0.99 -6.37
CA GLY A 52 -10.57 0.24 -5.96
C GLY A 52 -9.10 0.28 -6.30
N HIS A 53 -8.48 1.29 -5.75
CA HIS A 53 -7.08 1.63 -5.91
C HIS A 53 -6.32 1.43 -4.60
N LEU A 54 -5.22 0.72 -4.66
CA LEU A 54 -4.26 0.57 -3.57
C LEU A 54 -2.98 1.33 -3.91
N LEU A 55 -2.59 2.25 -3.05
CA LEU A 55 -1.33 2.97 -3.11
C LEU A 55 -0.45 2.51 -1.96
N LEU A 56 0.76 2.08 -2.25
CA LEU A 56 1.76 1.70 -1.26
C LEU A 56 3.02 2.53 -1.43
N ASN A 57 3.52 3.06 -0.32
CA ASN A 57 4.79 3.78 -0.27
C ASN A 57 5.66 3.14 0.80
N THR A 58 6.76 2.54 0.38
CA THR A 58 7.70 1.84 1.27
C THR A 58 9.04 2.56 1.28
N SER A 59 9.52 2.95 2.44
CA SER A 59 10.85 3.52 2.64
C SER A 59 11.93 2.43 2.64
N LEU A 60 13.20 2.82 2.51
CA LEU A 60 14.33 1.88 2.53
C LEU A 60 14.47 1.09 3.82
N ASP A 61 14.02 1.64 4.94
CA ASP A 61 14.03 1.00 6.25
C ASP A 61 12.90 -0.02 6.43
N GLY A 62 12.07 -0.23 5.39
CA GLY A 62 10.95 -1.15 5.41
C GLY A 62 9.65 -0.59 5.96
N ARG A 63 9.66 0.63 6.51
CA ARG A 63 8.43 1.27 6.93
C ARG A 63 7.65 1.76 5.75
N GLY A 64 6.36 1.56 5.79
CA GLY A 64 5.49 1.99 4.72
C GLY A 64 4.16 2.51 5.19
N HIS A 65 3.52 3.23 4.29
CA HIS A 65 2.12 3.54 4.45
C HIS A 65 1.38 3.18 3.16
N GLY A 66 0.15 2.72 3.33
CA GLY A 66 -0.76 2.42 2.25
C GLY A 66 -2.06 3.18 2.38
N ASN A 67 -2.69 3.41 1.25
CA ASN A 67 -4.04 3.94 1.20
C ASN A 67 -4.85 3.11 0.20
N TYR A 68 -6.06 2.72 0.61
CA TYR A 68 -7.01 2.06 -0.25
C TYR A 68 -8.26 2.93 -0.40
N THR A 69 -8.62 3.23 -1.64
CA THR A 69 -9.83 3.96 -1.98
C THR A 69 -10.63 3.17 -3.00
N GLY A 70 -11.93 3.00 -2.76
CA GLY A 70 -12.78 2.24 -3.65
C GLY A 70 -14.19 2.11 -3.14
N TYR A 71 -14.85 1.04 -3.55
CA TYR A 71 -16.20 0.72 -3.11
C TYR A 71 -16.41 -0.79 -3.02
N ILE A 72 -17.28 -1.18 -2.09
CA ILE A 72 -17.80 -2.55 -1.98
C ILE A 72 -19.19 -2.55 -2.58
N SER A 73 -19.40 -3.43 -3.56
CA SER A 73 -20.68 -3.60 -4.23
C SER A 73 -21.32 -4.92 -3.77
N TYR A 74 -22.55 -4.84 -3.32
CA TYR A 74 -23.39 -5.98 -2.94
C TYR A 74 -24.51 -6.10 -3.95
N SER A 75 -24.54 -7.17 -4.72
CA SER A 75 -25.63 -7.48 -5.63
C SER A 75 -26.42 -8.69 -5.10
N GLU A 76 -27.62 -8.43 -4.65
CA GLU A 76 -28.56 -9.45 -4.18
C GLU A 76 -29.47 -9.89 -5.32
N THR A 77 -29.23 -11.07 -5.86
CA THR A 77 -29.99 -11.62 -6.99
C THR A 77 -31.48 -11.72 -6.69
N LYS A 78 -31.82 -12.08 -5.45
CA LYS A 78 -33.23 -12.23 -5.03
C LYS A 78 -34.05 -10.92 -5.11
N PHE A 79 -33.40 -9.78 -4.89
CA PHE A 79 -34.06 -8.47 -4.84
C PHE A 79 -33.71 -7.59 -6.05
N ASN A 80 -32.90 -8.09 -6.97
CA ASN A 80 -32.36 -7.33 -8.10
C ASN A 80 -31.86 -5.93 -7.68
N LYS A 81 -31.16 -5.90 -6.55
CA LYS A 81 -30.66 -4.68 -5.93
C LYS A 81 -29.15 -4.74 -5.81
N THR A 82 -28.50 -3.66 -6.22
CA THR A 82 -27.07 -3.45 -5.97
C THR A 82 -26.92 -2.26 -5.03
N VAL A 83 -26.12 -2.43 -4.00
CA VAL A 83 -25.77 -1.38 -3.03
C VAL A 83 -24.26 -1.22 -3.08
N GLU A 84 -23.80 0.01 -3.20
CA GLU A 84 -22.38 0.37 -3.16
C GLU A 84 -22.06 1.09 -1.85
N THR A 85 -20.97 0.70 -1.22
CA THR A 85 -20.49 1.27 0.02
C THR A 85 -19.07 1.75 -0.19
N PRO A 86 -18.78 3.05 -0.04
CA PRO A 86 -17.44 3.58 -0.24
C PRO A 86 -16.48 3.08 0.83
N VAL A 87 -15.26 2.80 0.40
CA VAL A 87 -14.13 2.39 1.24
C VAL A 87 -13.02 3.41 1.08
N ASN A 88 -12.57 3.96 2.20
CA ASN A 88 -11.40 4.84 2.24
C ASN A 88 -10.65 4.58 3.55
N VAL A 89 -9.52 3.86 3.43
CA VAL A 89 -8.72 3.47 4.59
C VAL A 89 -7.25 3.72 4.32
N SER A 90 -6.55 4.17 5.34
CA SER A 90 -5.09 4.26 5.36
C SER A 90 -4.52 3.27 6.36
N PHE A 91 -3.29 2.82 6.13
CA PHE A 91 -2.61 1.91 7.02
C PHE A 91 -1.10 2.14 7.02
N ILE A 92 -0.50 1.86 8.16
CA ILE A 92 0.94 1.90 8.36
C ILE A 92 1.42 0.47 8.53
N TYR A 93 2.48 0.12 7.83
CA TYR A 93 3.05 -1.21 7.88
C TYR A 93 4.58 -1.18 7.98
N ASP A 94 5.13 -2.25 8.52
CA ASP A 94 6.56 -2.52 8.52
C ASP A 94 6.84 -3.79 7.70
N LEU A 95 7.86 -3.72 6.85
CA LEU A 95 8.39 -4.83 6.09
C LEU A 95 9.80 -5.16 6.59
N MET A 96 9.95 -6.32 7.16
CA MET A 96 11.26 -6.85 7.55
C MET A 96 11.77 -7.77 6.44
N LYS A 97 12.92 -7.41 5.87
CA LYS A 97 13.55 -8.23 4.85
C LYS A 97 14.17 -9.46 5.48
N GLU A 98 13.78 -10.60 4.98
CA GLU A 98 14.40 -11.89 5.25
C GLU A 98 15.34 -12.29 4.10
N ASN A 99 15.71 -13.55 4.02
CA ASN A 99 16.57 -14.04 2.95
C ASN A 99 15.82 -14.18 1.63
N ASN A 100 16.54 -14.06 0.50
CA ASN A 100 16.04 -14.34 -0.85
C ASN A 100 14.85 -13.50 -1.33
N GLY A 101 14.78 -12.22 -0.92
CA GLY A 101 13.70 -11.32 -1.36
C GLY A 101 12.35 -11.63 -0.70
N ILE A 102 12.35 -12.43 0.35
CA ILE A 102 11.19 -12.64 1.21
C ILE A 102 11.14 -11.51 2.24
N TYR A 103 9.94 -11.06 2.52
CA TYR A 103 9.65 -10.04 3.51
C TYR A 103 8.57 -10.55 4.44
N THR A 104 8.72 -10.24 5.72
CA THR A 104 7.63 -10.39 6.69
C THR A 104 7.02 -9.03 6.91
N GLY A 105 5.74 -8.91 6.61
CA GLY A 105 4.96 -7.68 6.76
C GLY A 105 4.05 -7.73 7.97
N GLU A 106 3.93 -6.60 8.66
CA GLU A 106 2.98 -6.41 9.76
C GLU A 106 2.28 -5.06 9.58
N ILE A 107 0.95 -5.05 9.62
CA ILE A 107 0.20 -3.80 9.64
C ILE A 107 0.07 -3.35 11.09
N ASN A 108 0.69 -2.21 11.40
CA ASN A 108 0.73 -1.67 12.76
C ASN A 108 -0.54 -0.91 13.12
N ARG A 109 -1.10 -0.21 12.14
CA ARG A 109 -2.26 0.66 12.32
C ARG A 109 -3.10 0.73 11.07
N VAL A 110 -4.40 0.67 11.23
CA VAL A 110 -5.40 0.99 10.21
C VAL A 110 -6.19 2.19 10.69
N SER A 111 -6.46 3.14 9.82
CA SER A 111 -7.26 4.33 10.09
C SER A 111 -8.34 4.46 9.01
N GLU A 112 -9.56 4.71 9.44
CA GLU A 112 -10.64 5.07 8.54
C GLU A 112 -10.50 6.55 8.18
N GLU A 113 -10.60 6.83 6.89
CA GLU A 113 -10.50 8.18 6.36
C GLU A 113 -11.88 8.77 6.07
N ILE A 114 -11.93 10.08 5.84
CA ILE A 114 -13.17 10.77 5.51
C ILE A 114 -13.79 10.14 4.27
N GLY A 115 -15.08 9.84 4.34
CA GLY A 115 -15.83 9.18 3.27
C GLY A 115 -15.81 7.66 3.32
N ASN A 116 -15.18 7.05 4.34
CA ASN A 116 -15.33 5.62 4.58
C ASN A 116 -16.67 5.31 5.23
N GLU A 117 -17.45 4.43 4.61
CA GLU A 117 -18.72 3.94 5.15
C GLU A 117 -18.70 2.43 5.41
N ALA A 118 -17.65 1.75 4.95
CA ALA A 118 -17.52 0.31 5.12
C ALA A 118 -17.04 -0.04 6.53
N LYS A 119 -17.68 -1.05 7.14
CA LYS A 119 -17.27 -1.57 8.44
C LYS A 119 -15.92 -2.28 8.35
N PRO A 120 -15.04 -2.18 9.37
CA PRO A 120 -13.74 -2.86 9.38
C PRO A 120 -13.83 -4.37 9.12
N SER A 121 -14.85 -5.04 9.66
CA SER A 121 -15.05 -6.47 9.44
C SER A 121 -15.35 -6.84 7.97
N ILE A 122 -15.99 -5.94 7.24
CA ILE A 122 -16.28 -6.14 5.84
C ILE A 122 -15.03 -5.90 5.00
N ILE A 123 -14.29 -4.84 5.31
CA ILE A 123 -12.99 -4.56 4.65
C ILE A 123 -12.05 -5.75 4.82
N ALA A 124 -11.96 -6.32 6.03
CA ALA A 124 -11.14 -7.50 6.29
C ALA A 124 -11.61 -8.75 5.55
N HIS A 125 -12.88 -8.91 5.30
CA HIS A 125 -13.38 -10.03 4.51
C HIS A 125 -12.82 -10.02 3.09
N PHE A 126 -12.69 -8.84 2.47
CA PHE A 126 -12.14 -8.69 1.12
C PHE A 126 -10.61 -8.61 1.11
N MET A 127 -10.03 -7.82 1.99
CA MET A 127 -8.60 -7.51 1.98
C MET A 127 -7.76 -8.44 2.89
N GLY A 128 -8.42 -9.34 3.59
CA GLY A 128 -7.81 -10.27 4.53
C GLY A 128 -7.77 -9.73 5.97
N SER A 129 -7.64 -10.65 6.91
CA SER A 129 -7.60 -10.36 8.36
C SER A 129 -6.43 -9.46 8.76
N VAL A 130 -5.43 -9.32 7.93
CA VAL A 130 -4.29 -8.42 8.11
C VAL A 130 -4.70 -6.98 8.42
N PHE A 131 -5.82 -6.51 7.86
CA PHE A 131 -6.36 -5.17 8.13
C PHE A 131 -7.05 -5.01 9.48
N ILE A 132 -7.31 -6.09 10.20
CA ILE A 132 -7.92 -6.04 11.54
C ILE A 132 -6.95 -6.48 12.62
N SER A 133 -6.13 -7.48 12.35
CA SER A 133 -5.21 -8.07 13.31
C SER A 133 -3.77 -7.68 13.02
N LYS A 134 -2.98 -7.54 14.09
CA LYS A 134 -1.52 -7.36 13.99
C LYS A 134 -0.81 -8.68 13.66
N GLU A 135 -1.35 -9.45 12.74
CA GLU A 135 -0.74 -10.71 12.31
C GLU A 135 0.41 -10.44 11.33
N ARG A 136 1.45 -11.25 11.48
CA ARG A 136 2.58 -11.20 10.56
C ARG A 136 2.26 -12.00 9.32
N HIS A 137 2.48 -11.40 8.17
CA HIS A 137 2.26 -12.03 6.87
C HIS A 137 3.58 -12.14 6.12
N VAL A 138 3.84 -13.34 5.61
CA VAL A 138 5.00 -13.58 4.75
C VAL A 138 4.62 -13.19 3.34
N THR A 139 5.36 -12.25 2.78
CA THR A 139 5.20 -11.79 1.41
C THR A 139 6.55 -11.85 0.69
N LYS A 140 6.51 -11.96 -0.61
CA LYS A 140 7.71 -11.93 -1.45
C LYS A 140 7.61 -10.82 -2.45
N MET A 141 8.69 -10.08 -2.59
CA MET A 141 8.83 -9.10 -3.67
C MET A 141 9.46 -9.77 -4.87
N TYR A 142 8.82 -9.62 -6.00
CA TYR A 142 9.28 -10.07 -7.30
C TYR A 142 9.63 -8.85 -8.15
N MET A 143 10.55 -9.02 -9.07
CA MET A 143 10.81 -8.03 -10.12
C MET A 143 10.40 -8.63 -11.46
N ILE A 144 9.35 -8.11 -12.05
CA ILE A 144 8.88 -8.52 -13.38
C ILE A 144 9.69 -7.74 -14.41
N ASP A 145 10.31 -8.46 -15.32
CA ASP A 145 11.20 -7.91 -16.37
C ASP A 145 12.32 -7.00 -15.80
N GLY A 146 12.69 -7.22 -14.53
CA GLY A 146 13.71 -6.42 -13.85
C GLY A 146 13.34 -4.97 -13.55
N ILE A 147 12.10 -4.56 -13.83
CA ILE A 147 11.68 -3.15 -13.76
C ILE A 147 10.46 -2.95 -12.85
N LYS A 148 9.47 -3.85 -12.93
CA LYS A 148 8.19 -3.67 -12.22
C LYS A 148 8.17 -4.49 -10.93
N PRO A 149 8.07 -3.83 -9.76
CA PRO A 149 7.89 -4.56 -8.52
C PRO A 149 6.51 -5.22 -8.47
N ALA A 150 6.48 -6.43 -7.96
CA ALA A 150 5.24 -7.16 -7.70
C ALA A 150 5.34 -7.81 -6.32
N TRP A 151 4.24 -7.82 -5.60
CA TRP A 151 4.13 -8.43 -4.28
C TRP A 151 3.24 -9.67 -4.36
N GLY A 152 3.54 -10.67 -3.57
CA GLY A 152 2.74 -11.88 -3.56
C GLY A 152 3.14 -12.86 -2.48
N THR A 153 2.64 -14.08 -2.59
CA THR A 153 3.06 -15.18 -1.73
C THR A 153 4.47 -15.64 -2.10
N PRO A 154 5.15 -16.45 -1.26
CA PRO A 154 6.46 -17.01 -1.61
C PRO A 154 6.49 -17.82 -2.90
N VAL A 155 5.35 -18.28 -3.39
CA VAL A 155 5.23 -19.16 -4.56
C VAL A 155 4.71 -18.48 -5.82
N SER A 156 4.00 -17.34 -5.70
CA SER A 156 3.44 -16.64 -6.84
C SER A 156 3.28 -15.14 -6.61
N PRO A 157 3.49 -14.29 -7.63
CA PRO A 157 3.10 -12.89 -7.57
C PRO A 157 1.58 -12.77 -7.51
N GLY A 158 1.07 -11.88 -6.67
CA GLY A 158 -0.37 -11.62 -6.53
C GLY A 158 -0.77 -10.22 -6.96
N MET A 159 0.11 -9.25 -6.76
CA MET A 159 -0.14 -7.84 -7.07
C MET A 159 1.04 -7.27 -7.85
N VAL A 160 0.77 -6.64 -8.98
CA VAL A 160 1.79 -6.01 -9.83
C VAL A 160 1.62 -4.51 -9.78
N CYS A 161 2.68 -3.82 -9.38
CA CYS A 161 2.70 -2.37 -9.35
C CYS A 161 2.72 -1.79 -10.77
N THR A 162 1.90 -0.80 -11.03
CA THR A 162 1.83 -0.11 -12.32
C THR A 162 2.77 1.08 -12.41
N LYS A 163 3.19 1.62 -11.24
CA LYS A 163 4.22 2.67 -11.11
C LYS A 163 4.86 2.58 -9.75
#